data_9dc0d270a669264cd2a85249e3257daa
#
_entry.id   9dc0d270a669264cd2a85249e3257daa
#
_cell.length_a   1.000
_cell.length_b   1.000
_cell.length_c   1.000
_cell.angle_alpha   90.00
_cell.angle_beta   90.00
_cell.angle_gamma   90.00
#
_symmetry.space_group_name_H-M   'P 1'
#
loop_
_entity.id
_entity.type
_entity.pdbx_description
1 polymer ?
#
loop_
_entity_poly.entity_id
_entity_poly.type
_entity_poly.pdbx_seq_one_letter_code
_entity_poly.pdbx_strand_id
1 'polypeptide(L)'
;PANISGVYKELEYRLEGKREINGRTELPCTHHIFGYEYDAVLNSLRENGLQNNEGDKVKVIFVPSYLNGNDGVFNINYNDFLYAFDLSVFPSYYEPWGYTPMESIAHGIPTITTDLAGFGRYIKDENLNNESVSIVHREEGNGMIVTDEIVKVILNFISKDAKELEKVRENALALTNEFYWNKLIENYLEAYDIALDKVHGRDYLKQAKKYNEILRNFNYQKQDTPNWKRITVEPVYSENMQKLQELSQNLWWCWDVEATELFSSIDPQAWKAVEHNPIALMKNLSKAQIEDLENDKVFVEKLNSTYARFKEYMSVKPADNHTIAYFSMEYGLTKSLKIYSGGLGILAGDYLKQASDSNSNLCAIGLLYRFGYFAQDLSVWGEQLSEYIPQNFSYLPMEVVRDEKGEEVIISIAFPGRSVYAKAWRVPVGRISLYLLDTDIDQNSAEDRGITGKLYGGDSEMRIKQEMFLGIGGIRLMD
;
A
#
# COMPACT_ATOMS: atom_id res chain seq x y z
N PRO A 1 22.89 16.76 1.66
CA PRO A 1 22.55 16.50 3.05
C PRO A 1 23.31 17.49 3.90
N ALA A 2 23.18 18.79 3.55
CA ALA A 2 23.83 19.81 4.31
C ALA A 2 23.00 20.02 5.56
N ASN A 3 23.50 19.53 6.66
CA ASN A 3 23.18 20.03 7.97
C ASN A 3 21.76 19.83 8.50
N ILE A 4 21.15 18.67 8.19
CA ILE A 4 19.90 18.23 8.81
C ILE A 4 20.03 18.21 10.34
N SER A 5 21.18 17.77 10.86
CA SER A 5 21.55 17.88 12.28
C SER A 5 21.59 19.34 12.76
N GLY A 6 21.92 20.28 11.89
CA GLY A 6 21.87 21.72 12.20
C GLY A 6 20.46 22.27 12.26
N VAL A 7 19.61 21.87 11.32
CA VAL A 7 18.18 22.27 11.30
C VAL A 7 17.44 21.69 12.51
N TYR A 8 17.69 20.44 12.85
CA TYR A 8 17.09 19.82 14.04
C TYR A 8 17.54 20.50 15.33
N LYS A 9 18.85 20.73 15.50
CA LYS A 9 19.37 21.48 16.65
C LYS A 9 18.83 22.91 16.69
N GLU A 10 18.66 23.53 15.55
CA GLU A 10 18.13 24.89 15.47
C GLU A 10 16.64 24.94 15.83
N LEU A 11 15.83 23.96 15.39
CA LEU A 11 14.44 23.78 15.84
C LEU A 11 14.37 23.51 17.34
N GLU A 12 15.23 22.65 17.85
CA GLU A 12 15.34 22.34 19.29
C GLU A 12 15.69 23.59 20.10
N TYR A 13 16.66 24.39 19.63
CA TYR A 13 17.01 25.67 20.25
C TYR A 13 15.88 26.69 20.20
N ARG A 14 15.13 26.76 19.11
CA ARG A 14 13.95 27.64 18.98
C ARG A 14 12.85 27.21 19.92
N LEU A 15 12.55 25.92 19.98
CA LEU A 15 11.53 25.35 20.88
C LEU A 15 11.89 25.56 22.36
N GLU A 16 13.18 25.54 22.71
CA GLU A 16 13.67 25.81 24.06
C GLU A 16 13.81 27.30 24.39
N GLY A 17 13.54 28.21 23.42
CA GLY A 17 13.66 29.68 23.63
C GLY A 17 15.10 30.18 23.88
N LYS A 18 16.09 29.40 23.44
CA LYS A 18 17.52 29.65 23.83
C LYS A 18 18.34 30.46 22.82
N ARG A 19 17.79 30.84 21.65
CA ARG A 19 18.59 31.51 20.62
C ARG A 19 17.79 32.52 19.79
N GLU A 20 18.31 33.74 19.71
CA GLU A 20 18.09 34.66 18.59
C GLU A 20 18.85 34.13 17.37
N ILE A 21 18.15 33.88 16.26
CA ILE A 21 18.78 33.42 15.04
C ILE A 21 19.18 34.62 14.21
N ASN A 22 20.49 34.83 14.11
CA ASN A 22 21.06 35.86 13.24
C ASN A 22 20.66 35.61 11.77
N GLY A 23 19.67 36.33 11.30
CA GLY A 23 19.46 36.64 9.88
C GLY A 23 18.83 35.60 8.98
N ARG A 24 18.36 34.45 9.47
CA ARG A 24 17.53 33.49 8.73
C ARG A 24 16.29 33.13 9.53
N THR A 25 15.26 33.92 9.38
CA THR A 25 13.88 33.55 9.71
C THR A 25 13.36 32.56 8.67
N GLU A 26 14.04 31.44 8.51
CA GLU A 26 13.46 30.36 7.75
C GLU A 26 12.41 29.71 8.62
N LEU A 27 11.24 29.59 8.04
CA LEU A 27 10.02 29.04 8.58
C LEU A 27 10.23 27.70 9.26
N PRO A 28 9.27 27.25 10.06
CA PRO A 28 9.28 25.99 10.79
C PRO A 28 9.20 24.77 9.85
N CYS A 29 10.05 24.73 8.84
CA CYS A 29 10.13 23.69 7.84
C CYS A 29 11.36 22.83 8.04
N THR A 30 11.19 21.51 8.06
CA THR A 30 12.29 20.58 8.30
C THR A 30 13.16 20.35 7.07
N HIS A 31 12.60 20.50 5.87
CA HIS A 31 13.27 20.25 4.60
C HIS A 31 13.23 21.49 3.71
N HIS A 32 14.16 21.59 2.79
CA HIS A 32 14.12 22.60 1.75
C HIS A 32 13.03 22.29 0.74
N ILE A 33 12.17 23.26 0.46
CA ILE A 33 11.09 23.13 -0.53
C ILE A 33 11.46 24.00 -1.72
N PHE A 34 11.44 23.42 -2.94
CA PHE A 34 11.60 24.19 -4.15
C PHE A 34 10.42 25.16 -4.33
N GLY A 35 10.71 26.44 -4.54
CA GLY A 35 9.67 27.46 -4.66
C GLY A 35 8.94 27.78 -3.34
N TYR A 36 9.61 27.65 -2.20
CA TYR A 36 9.07 27.88 -0.86
C TYR A 36 8.36 29.24 -0.71
N GLU A 37 8.69 30.23 -1.52
CA GLU A 37 8.05 31.54 -1.56
C GLU A 37 6.58 31.47 -2.02
N TYR A 38 6.23 30.42 -2.78
CA TYR A 38 4.89 30.19 -3.32
C TYR A 38 4.16 29.06 -2.60
N ASP A 39 4.78 28.42 -1.63
CA ASP A 39 4.15 27.32 -0.89
C ASP A 39 2.99 27.84 -0.03
N ALA A 40 1.80 27.26 -0.22
CA ALA A 40 0.56 27.71 0.40
C ALA A 40 0.59 27.54 1.93
N VAL A 41 1.21 26.47 2.45
CA VAL A 41 1.30 26.20 3.88
C VAL A 41 2.23 27.21 4.54
N LEU A 42 3.42 27.40 3.97
CA LEU A 42 4.40 28.35 4.50
C LEU A 42 3.91 29.80 4.42
N ASN A 43 3.17 30.15 3.37
CA ASN A 43 2.56 31.48 3.26
C ASN A 43 1.48 31.68 4.33
N SER A 44 0.62 30.69 4.53
CA SER A 44 -0.40 30.72 5.59
C SER A 44 0.24 30.85 6.98
N LEU A 45 1.32 30.15 7.26
CA LEU A 45 2.04 30.28 8.53
C LEU A 45 2.63 31.70 8.73
N ARG A 46 3.18 32.29 7.67
CA ARG A 46 3.67 33.67 7.72
C ARG A 46 2.54 34.68 7.97
N GLU A 47 1.45 34.58 7.24
CA GLU A 47 0.28 35.46 7.36
C GLU A 47 -0.34 35.42 8.76
N ASN A 48 -0.29 34.24 9.41
CA ASN A 48 -0.80 34.06 10.77
C ASN A 48 0.25 34.29 11.86
N GLY A 49 1.47 34.74 11.52
CA GLY A 49 2.52 35.05 12.48
C GLY A 49 3.11 33.82 13.19
N LEU A 50 2.95 32.62 12.62
CA LEU A 50 3.41 31.34 13.18
C LEU A 50 4.84 31.03 12.69
N GLN A 51 5.83 31.78 13.19
CA GLN A 51 7.22 31.70 12.77
C GLN A 51 8.18 31.15 13.84
N ASN A 52 7.63 30.56 14.90
CA ASN A 52 8.39 30.02 16.05
C ASN A 52 9.28 31.05 16.74
N ASN A 53 8.89 32.33 16.76
CA ASN A 53 9.59 33.36 17.53
C ASN A 53 9.56 33.01 19.03
N GLU A 54 10.49 33.57 19.81
CA GLU A 54 10.64 33.28 21.24
C GLU A 54 9.33 33.47 22.03
N GLY A 55 8.55 34.49 21.70
CA GLY A 55 7.28 34.82 22.35
C GLY A 55 6.06 34.01 21.86
N ASP A 56 6.19 33.21 20.79
CA ASP A 56 5.07 32.48 20.23
C ASP A 56 4.65 31.34 21.16
N LYS A 57 3.40 31.34 21.60
CA LYS A 57 2.84 30.29 22.46
C LYS A 57 2.65 28.97 21.70
N VAL A 58 2.45 29.04 20.39
CA VAL A 58 2.28 27.90 19.49
C VAL A 58 3.55 27.74 18.67
N LYS A 59 4.11 26.54 18.67
CA LYS A 59 5.24 26.18 17.81
C LYS A 59 4.76 25.24 16.72
N VAL A 60 5.22 25.48 15.50
CA VAL A 60 4.84 24.69 14.32
C VAL A 60 6.07 24.02 13.72
N ILE A 61 5.97 22.74 13.40
CA ILE A 61 6.99 21.98 12.68
C ILE A 61 6.33 21.45 11.41
N PHE A 62 6.70 21.99 10.26
CA PHE A 62 6.22 21.54 8.97
C PHE A 62 7.19 20.52 8.38
N VAL A 63 6.70 19.33 8.09
CA VAL A 63 7.48 18.20 7.58
C VAL A 63 6.98 17.84 6.17
N PRO A 64 7.54 18.43 5.11
CA PRO A 64 7.11 18.19 3.72
C PRO A 64 7.79 16.93 3.15
N SER A 65 7.83 15.85 3.90
CA SER A 65 8.45 14.58 3.50
C SER A 65 7.68 13.41 4.09
N TYR A 66 7.70 12.28 3.39
CA TYR A 66 7.15 11.04 3.94
C TYR A 66 8.06 10.46 5.02
N LEU A 67 7.46 10.10 6.17
CA LEU A 67 8.15 9.48 7.29
C LEU A 67 8.31 7.97 7.05
N ASN A 68 9.29 7.61 6.25
CA ASN A 68 9.59 6.23 5.85
C ASN A 68 10.79 5.61 6.57
N GLY A 69 11.32 6.31 7.58
CA GLY A 69 12.53 5.92 8.32
C GLY A 69 13.83 6.40 7.67
N ASN A 70 13.78 7.09 6.53
CA ASN A 70 14.93 7.64 5.82
C ASN A 70 14.69 9.08 5.33
N ASP A 71 13.82 9.82 6.03
CA ASP A 71 13.47 11.21 5.70
C ASP A 71 14.63 12.20 5.94
N GLY A 72 15.70 11.76 6.57
CA GLY A 72 16.90 12.56 6.79
C GLY A 72 16.81 13.53 7.97
N VAL A 73 15.66 13.65 8.63
CA VAL A 73 15.46 14.49 9.84
C VAL A 73 15.15 13.62 11.05
N PHE A 74 14.00 12.94 11.02
CA PHE A 74 13.57 12.09 12.13
C PHE A 74 14.10 10.66 11.97
N ASN A 75 14.11 10.13 10.75
CA ASN A 75 14.51 8.77 10.43
C ASN A 75 13.74 7.70 11.24
N ILE A 76 12.49 7.99 11.52
CA ILE A 76 11.55 7.15 12.26
C ILE A 76 10.40 6.80 11.30
N ASN A 77 9.93 5.56 11.33
CA ASN A 77 8.76 5.17 10.57
C ASN A 77 7.51 5.89 11.06
N TYR A 78 6.55 6.13 10.16
CA TYR A 78 5.31 6.83 10.45
C TYR A 78 4.57 6.26 11.68
N ASN A 79 4.42 4.95 11.77
CA ASN A 79 3.73 4.31 12.90
C ASN A 79 4.43 4.55 14.24
N ASP A 80 5.76 4.53 14.26
CA ASP A 80 6.53 4.84 15.48
C ASP A 80 6.46 6.33 15.81
N PHE A 81 6.41 7.18 14.78
CA PHE A 81 6.29 8.63 14.96
C PHE A 81 4.94 9.06 15.55
N LEU A 82 3.87 8.31 15.24
CA LEU A 82 2.54 8.60 15.80
C LEU A 82 2.53 8.62 17.33
N TYR A 83 3.30 7.78 18.00
CA TYR A 83 3.36 7.78 19.48
C TYR A 83 3.86 9.10 20.11
N ALA A 84 4.41 10.01 19.33
CA ALA A 84 4.83 11.33 19.79
C ALA A 84 3.68 12.33 19.94
N PHE A 85 2.46 11.98 19.49
CA PHE A 85 1.33 12.91 19.47
C PHE A 85 0.29 12.59 20.54
N ASP A 86 -0.35 13.66 21.03
CA ASP A 86 -1.46 13.57 21.96
C ASP A 86 -2.82 13.62 21.27
N LEU A 87 -2.91 14.29 20.11
CA LEU A 87 -4.11 14.49 19.32
C LEU A 87 -3.74 14.61 17.84
N SER A 88 -4.52 14.02 16.97
CA SER A 88 -4.37 14.18 15.51
C SER A 88 -5.57 14.91 14.90
N VAL A 89 -5.34 15.61 13.77
CA VAL A 89 -6.37 16.40 13.09
C VAL A 89 -6.30 16.14 11.58
N PHE A 90 -7.39 15.61 11.02
CA PHE A 90 -7.53 15.27 9.61
C PHE A 90 -8.77 15.97 9.02
N PRO A 91 -8.68 17.26 8.68
CA PRO A 91 -9.83 18.06 8.24
C PRO A 91 -10.11 17.86 6.74
N SER A 92 -10.36 16.64 6.32
CA SER A 92 -10.53 16.26 4.92
C SER A 92 -11.75 16.94 4.27
N TYR A 93 -11.59 17.39 3.00
CA TYR A 93 -12.70 17.80 2.14
C TYR A 93 -13.39 16.62 1.48
N TYR A 94 -12.65 15.59 1.18
CA TYR A 94 -13.13 14.33 0.66
C TYR A 94 -12.09 13.24 0.92
N GLU A 95 -12.53 12.16 1.49
CA GLU A 95 -11.72 10.96 1.69
C GLU A 95 -12.65 9.75 1.59
N PRO A 96 -12.45 8.80 0.64
CA PRO A 96 -13.34 7.64 0.49
C PRO A 96 -13.52 6.84 1.77
N TRP A 97 -12.44 6.60 2.52
CA TRP A 97 -12.47 6.01 3.84
C TRP A 97 -11.75 6.90 4.87
N GLY A 98 -10.43 7.01 4.80
CA GLY A 98 -9.59 7.73 5.75
C GLY A 98 -8.86 6.78 6.69
N TYR A 99 -7.78 6.16 6.21
CA TYR A 99 -6.93 5.29 7.03
C TYR A 99 -6.22 6.07 8.13
N THR A 100 -5.77 7.28 7.86
CA THR A 100 -4.97 8.07 8.80
C THR A 100 -5.66 8.34 10.15
N PRO A 101 -6.94 8.75 10.22
CA PRO A 101 -7.63 8.84 11.51
C PRO A 101 -7.84 7.47 12.17
N MET A 102 -8.05 6.40 11.39
CA MET A 102 -8.18 5.06 11.91
C MET A 102 -6.87 4.53 12.49
N GLU A 103 -5.74 4.74 11.80
CA GLU A 103 -4.39 4.42 12.29
C GLU A 103 -4.07 5.19 13.57
N SER A 104 -4.49 6.45 13.65
CA SER A 104 -4.30 7.28 14.84
C SER A 104 -4.96 6.67 16.08
N ILE A 105 -6.23 6.29 16.00
CA ILE A 105 -6.92 5.65 17.12
C ILE A 105 -6.35 4.26 17.47
N ALA A 106 -5.82 3.55 16.47
CA ALA A 106 -5.15 2.26 16.70
C ALA A 106 -3.85 2.40 17.51
N HIS A 107 -3.23 3.59 17.50
CA HIS A 107 -2.11 3.94 18.36
C HIS A 107 -2.53 4.62 19.67
N GLY A 108 -3.83 4.62 19.98
CA GLY A 108 -4.36 5.27 21.19
C GLY A 108 -4.36 6.79 21.12
N ILE A 109 -4.32 7.38 19.92
CA ILE A 109 -4.28 8.82 19.72
C ILE A 109 -5.67 9.30 19.31
N PRO A 110 -6.35 10.11 20.15
CA PRO A 110 -7.62 10.72 19.78
C PRO A 110 -7.49 11.54 18.50
N THR A 111 -8.57 11.57 17.72
CA THR A 111 -8.53 12.18 16.39
C THR A 111 -9.71 13.11 16.12
N ILE A 112 -9.47 14.15 15.33
CA ILE A 112 -10.50 14.99 14.76
C ILE A 112 -10.56 14.71 13.25
N THR A 113 -11.74 14.39 12.74
CA THR A 113 -11.98 14.16 11.32
C THR A 113 -13.27 14.87 10.89
N THR A 114 -13.67 14.73 9.62
CA THR A 114 -14.88 15.36 9.10
C THR A 114 -15.90 14.29 8.67
N ASP A 115 -17.15 14.69 8.53
CA ASP A 115 -18.21 13.83 7.97
C ASP A 115 -18.17 13.73 6.44
N LEU A 116 -17.16 14.33 5.77
CA LEU A 116 -16.82 14.08 4.36
C LEU A 116 -15.81 12.95 4.19
N ALA A 117 -15.19 12.45 5.28
CA ALA A 117 -14.40 11.24 5.30
C ALA A 117 -15.29 10.03 5.61
N GLY A 118 -15.13 8.92 4.86
CA GLY A 118 -15.90 7.70 5.04
C GLY A 118 -15.82 7.16 6.47
N PHE A 119 -14.63 7.18 7.08
CA PHE A 119 -14.43 6.81 8.48
C PHE A 119 -15.27 7.66 9.45
N GLY A 120 -15.27 8.99 9.29
CA GLY A 120 -16.08 9.88 10.12
C GLY A 120 -17.58 9.62 9.96
N ARG A 121 -18.04 9.39 8.73
CA ARG A 121 -19.44 9.01 8.45
C ARG A 121 -19.82 7.69 9.09
N TYR A 122 -18.97 6.66 8.93
CA TYR A 122 -19.21 5.35 9.51
C TYR A 122 -19.38 5.42 11.04
N ILE A 123 -18.47 6.12 11.73
CA ILE A 123 -18.59 6.34 13.19
C ILE A 123 -19.91 6.99 13.56
N LYS A 124 -20.34 7.98 12.78
CA LYS A 124 -21.59 8.72 13.01
C LYS A 124 -22.82 7.84 12.74
N ASP A 125 -22.82 7.14 11.61
CA ASP A 125 -23.97 6.33 11.18
C ASP A 125 -24.17 5.09 12.05
N GLU A 126 -23.08 4.45 12.51
CA GLU A 126 -23.11 3.30 13.43
C GLU A 126 -23.21 3.70 14.91
N ASN A 127 -23.36 4.99 15.23
CA ASN A 127 -23.39 5.51 16.60
C ASN A 127 -22.20 5.08 17.47
N LEU A 128 -21.02 4.94 16.86
CA LEU A 128 -19.78 4.58 17.54
C LEU A 128 -19.10 5.80 18.20
N ASN A 129 -19.80 6.93 18.27
CA ASN A 129 -19.29 8.17 18.84
C ASN A 129 -18.82 7.96 20.28
N ASN A 130 -17.56 8.29 20.49
CA ASN A 130 -16.98 8.39 21.84
C ASN A 130 -16.04 9.61 21.88
N GLU A 131 -15.50 9.92 23.05
CA GLU A 131 -14.63 11.09 23.22
C GLU A 131 -13.30 11.01 22.47
N SER A 132 -12.97 9.85 21.88
CA SER A 132 -11.70 9.65 21.16
C SER A 132 -11.74 10.09 19.69
N VAL A 133 -12.95 10.21 19.10
CA VAL A 133 -13.11 10.69 17.71
C VAL A 133 -14.11 11.85 17.70
N SER A 134 -13.62 13.00 17.31
CA SER A 134 -14.46 14.19 17.10
C SER A 134 -14.74 14.38 15.61
N ILE A 135 -16.01 14.39 15.23
CA ILE A 135 -16.45 14.54 13.84
C ILE A 135 -16.97 15.94 13.64
N VAL A 136 -16.30 16.68 12.76
CA VAL A 136 -16.68 18.07 12.42
C VAL A 136 -17.50 18.06 11.13
N HIS A 137 -18.61 18.77 11.13
CA HIS A 137 -19.42 18.90 9.93
C HIS A 137 -18.77 19.83 8.92
N ARG A 138 -18.51 19.32 7.71
CA ARG A 138 -17.88 20.07 6.64
C ARG A 138 -18.72 20.08 5.37
N GLU A 139 -18.86 21.27 4.78
CA GLU A 139 -19.51 21.48 3.49
C GLU A 139 -18.79 22.59 2.72
N GLU A 140 -19.16 22.78 1.46
CA GLU A 140 -18.58 23.86 0.66
C GLU A 140 -18.93 25.24 1.26
N GLY A 141 -17.91 26.05 1.48
CA GLY A 141 -18.04 27.41 2.00
C GLY A 141 -18.08 27.56 3.53
N ASN A 142 -18.13 26.47 4.33
CA ASN A 142 -18.18 26.55 5.79
C ASN A 142 -16.81 26.53 6.50
N GLY A 143 -15.71 26.79 5.79
CA GLY A 143 -14.35 26.65 6.30
C GLY A 143 -14.07 27.35 7.63
N MET A 144 -14.62 28.55 7.85
CA MET A 144 -14.46 29.26 9.15
C MET A 144 -15.17 28.53 10.29
N ILE A 145 -16.37 28.00 10.05
CA ILE A 145 -17.13 27.25 11.06
C ILE A 145 -16.36 25.97 11.42
N VAL A 146 -15.84 25.26 10.42
CA VAL A 146 -14.99 24.06 10.61
C VAL A 146 -13.77 24.40 11.46
N THR A 147 -13.10 25.51 11.18
CA THR A 147 -11.94 25.96 11.96
C THR A 147 -12.32 26.22 13.41
N ASP A 148 -13.43 26.96 13.65
CA ASP A 148 -13.90 27.25 15.00
C ASP A 148 -14.30 25.99 15.77
N GLU A 149 -14.89 24.99 15.12
CA GLU A 149 -15.24 23.72 15.74
C GLU A 149 -13.98 22.91 16.10
N ILE A 150 -13.00 22.83 15.19
CA ILE A 150 -11.70 22.18 15.47
C ILE A 150 -11.02 22.85 16.67
N VAL A 151 -10.98 24.18 16.71
CA VAL A 151 -10.40 24.94 17.82
C VAL A 151 -11.11 24.62 19.15
N LYS A 152 -12.45 24.57 19.16
CA LYS A 152 -13.20 24.20 20.36
C LYS A 152 -12.84 22.79 20.86
N VAL A 153 -12.71 21.81 19.95
CA VAL A 153 -12.30 20.45 20.30
C VAL A 153 -10.90 20.44 20.88
N ILE A 154 -9.93 21.13 20.26
CA ILE A 154 -8.56 21.24 20.76
C ILE A 154 -8.54 21.89 22.15
N LEU A 155 -9.25 23.00 22.35
CA LEU A 155 -9.30 23.68 23.65
C LEU A 155 -9.89 22.80 24.74
N ASN A 156 -10.95 22.05 24.42
CA ASN A 156 -11.53 21.08 25.35
C ASN A 156 -10.53 19.95 25.66
N PHE A 157 -9.82 19.46 24.66
CA PHE A 157 -8.81 18.41 24.82
C PHE A 157 -7.67 18.83 25.75
N ILE A 158 -7.08 20.00 25.53
CA ILE A 158 -5.97 20.50 26.37
C ILE A 158 -6.41 20.94 27.79
N SER A 159 -7.72 21.07 28.05
CA SER A 159 -8.24 21.37 29.39
C SER A 159 -8.41 20.11 30.25
N LYS A 160 -8.31 18.90 29.68
CA LYS A 160 -8.47 17.64 30.39
C LYS A 160 -7.26 17.36 31.29
N ASP A 161 -7.52 16.75 32.43
CA ASP A 161 -6.44 16.24 33.30
C ASP A 161 -5.83 14.93 32.77
N ALA A 162 -4.71 14.51 33.36
CA ALA A 162 -3.98 13.32 32.90
C ALA A 162 -4.83 12.04 32.93
N LYS A 163 -5.74 11.90 33.91
CA LYS A 163 -6.60 10.73 34.02
C LYS A 163 -7.71 10.71 32.96
N GLU A 164 -8.25 11.87 32.65
CA GLU A 164 -9.23 12.03 31.58
C GLU A 164 -8.57 11.74 30.22
N LEU A 165 -7.34 12.21 29.99
CA LEU A 165 -6.58 11.93 28.77
C LEU A 165 -6.27 10.43 28.62
N GLU A 166 -5.87 9.77 29.69
CA GLU A 166 -5.65 8.32 29.68
C GLU A 166 -6.91 7.56 29.28
N LYS A 167 -8.06 7.93 29.86
CA LYS A 167 -9.35 7.32 29.50
C LYS A 167 -9.72 7.56 28.02
N VAL A 168 -9.46 8.74 27.47
CA VAL A 168 -9.71 9.03 26.05
C VAL A 168 -8.83 8.17 25.18
N ARG A 169 -7.57 7.93 25.54
CA ARG A 169 -6.65 7.01 24.84
C ARG A 169 -7.12 5.55 24.90
N GLU A 170 -7.57 5.10 26.06
CA GLU A 170 -8.17 3.76 26.23
C GLU A 170 -9.41 3.59 25.34
N ASN A 171 -10.27 4.61 25.28
CA ASN A 171 -11.45 4.63 24.41
C ASN A 171 -11.06 4.57 22.92
N ALA A 172 -9.97 5.21 22.51
CA ALA A 172 -9.45 5.13 21.14
C ALA A 172 -9.04 3.70 20.79
N LEU A 173 -8.24 3.07 21.65
CA LEU A 173 -7.82 1.68 21.49
C LEU A 173 -9.01 0.70 21.46
N ALA A 174 -9.98 0.89 22.35
CA ALA A 174 -11.17 0.04 22.41
C ALA A 174 -12.01 0.16 21.13
N LEU A 175 -12.14 1.39 20.60
CA LEU A 175 -12.88 1.65 19.36
C LEU A 175 -12.25 0.98 18.13
N THR A 176 -10.94 0.76 18.13
CA THR A 176 -10.22 0.10 17.03
C THR A 176 -10.77 -1.30 16.73
N ASN A 177 -11.33 -2.00 17.73
CA ASN A 177 -11.91 -3.32 17.53
C ASN A 177 -13.10 -3.34 16.55
N GLU A 178 -13.74 -2.18 16.32
CA GLU A 178 -14.85 -2.07 15.36
C GLU A 178 -14.37 -2.00 13.90
N PHE A 179 -13.07 -1.76 13.68
CA PHE A 179 -12.49 -1.56 12.36
C PHE A 179 -11.58 -2.71 11.91
N TYR A 180 -11.54 -3.81 12.64
CA TYR A 180 -10.81 -4.98 12.18
C TYR A 180 -11.50 -5.60 10.97
N TRP A 181 -10.70 -6.08 10.05
CA TRP A 181 -11.18 -6.66 8.80
C TRP A 181 -12.14 -7.84 8.99
N ASN A 182 -12.00 -8.62 10.06
CA ASN A 182 -12.94 -9.69 10.39
C ASN A 182 -14.39 -9.21 10.61
N LYS A 183 -14.58 -7.92 10.93
CA LYS A 183 -15.91 -7.29 11.00
C LYS A 183 -16.27 -6.60 9.67
N LEU A 184 -15.35 -5.83 9.11
CA LEU A 184 -15.62 -5.06 7.90
C LEU A 184 -15.91 -5.94 6.67
N ILE A 185 -15.33 -7.15 6.60
CA ILE A 185 -15.53 -8.08 5.50
C ILE A 185 -17.01 -8.53 5.38
N GLU A 186 -17.76 -8.55 6.49
CA GLU A 186 -19.17 -8.95 6.48
C GLU A 186 -20.01 -8.04 5.57
N ASN A 187 -19.73 -6.74 5.54
CA ASN A 187 -20.40 -5.78 4.65
C ASN A 187 -20.13 -6.07 3.16
N TYR A 188 -18.93 -6.55 2.84
CA TYR A 188 -18.59 -6.96 1.47
C TYR A 188 -19.34 -8.24 1.07
N LEU A 189 -19.40 -9.22 1.98
CA LEU A 189 -20.12 -10.47 1.72
C LEU A 189 -21.62 -10.22 1.48
N GLU A 190 -22.25 -9.37 2.31
CA GLU A 190 -23.63 -8.95 2.10
C GLU A 190 -23.83 -8.24 0.74
N ALA A 191 -22.93 -7.33 0.38
CA ALA A 191 -22.98 -6.65 -0.91
C ALA A 191 -22.87 -7.64 -2.09
N TYR A 192 -22.05 -8.68 -1.95
CA TYR A 192 -21.93 -9.73 -2.96
C TYR A 192 -23.20 -10.57 -3.08
N ASP A 193 -23.82 -10.94 -1.97
CA ASP A 193 -25.10 -11.68 -1.98
C ASP A 193 -26.19 -10.86 -2.69
N ILE A 194 -26.30 -9.57 -2.37
CA ILE A 194 -27.22 -8.64 -3.06
C ILE A 194 -26.94 -8.57 -4.57
N ALA A 195 -25.66 -8.54 -4.95
CA ALA A 195 -25.25 -8.49 -6.35
C ALA A 195 -25.61 -9.79 -7.09
N LEU A 196 -25.34 -10.93 -6.48
CA LEU A 196 -25.67 -12.25 -7.03
C LEU A 196 -27.18 -12.41 -7.22
N ASP A 197 -27.99 -12.03 -6.25
CA ASP A 197 -29.46 -12.07 -6.35
C ASP A 197 -29.97 -11.22 -7.52
N LYS A 198 -29.35 -10.07 -7.76
CA LYS A 198 -29.71 -9.21 -8.91
C LYS A 198 -29.31 -9.81 -10.25
N VAL A 199 -28.23 -10.60 -10.31
CA VAL A 199 -27.73 -11.23 -11.55
C VAL A 199 -28.59 -12.43 -11.96
N HIS A 200 -29.12 -13.21 -11.02
CA HIS A 200 -29.94 -14.39 -11.30
C HIS A 200 -31.22 -14.08 -12.12
N GLY A 201 -31.60 -12.82 -12.26
CA GLY A 201 -32.69 -12.34 -13.07
C GLY A 201 -32.33 -11.77 -14.47
N ARG A 202 -31.06 -11.79 -14.88
CA ARG A 202 -30.62 -11.10 -16.10
C ARG A 202 -29.90 -12.02 -17.09
N ASP A 203 -30.42 -12.09 -18.34
CA ASP A 203 -29.90 -12.90 -19.45
C ASP A 203 -28.58 -12.36 -20.10
N TYR A 204 -27.80 -11.51 -19.38
CA TYR A 204 -26.58 -10.87 -19.90
C TYR A 204 -25.44 -11.86 -20.18
N LEU A 205 -25.35 -12.95 -19.44
CA LEU A 205 -24.28 -13.94 -19.59
C LEU A 205 -24.34 -14.66 -20.97
N LYS A 206 -25.50 -14.79 -21.57
CA LYS A 206 -25.64 -15.38 -22.94
C LYS A 206 -25.13 -14.43 -24.03
N GLN A 207 -25.28 -13.13 -23.86
CA GLN A 207 -24.78 -12.14 -24.82
C GLN A 207 -23.28 -11.95 -24.75
N ALA A 208 -22.66 -11.96 -23.53
CA ALA A 208 -21.23 -11.86 -23.32
C ALA A 208 -20.46 -13.03 -23.95
N LYS A 209 -20.97 -14.27 -23.81
CA LYS A 209 -20.38 -15.45 -24.47
C LYS A 209 -20.33 -15.35 -25.99
N LYS A 210 -21.40 -14.82 -26.61
CA LYS A 210 -21.44 -14.64 -28.06
C LYS A 210 -20.50 -13.58 -28.61
N TYR A 211 -20.24 -12.52 -27.83
CA TYR A 211 -19.24 -11.49 -28.17
C TYR A 211 -17.79 -12.01 -28.05
N ASN A 212 -17.53 -12.83 -27.04
CA ASN A 212 -16.21 -13.41 -26.83
C ASN A 212 -15.82 -14.43 -27.91
N GLU A 213 -16.77 -15.21 -28.44
CA GLU A 213 -16.52 -16.11 -29.58
C GLU A 213 -16.11 -15.37 -30.84
N ILE A 214 -16.68 -14.19 -31.11
CA ILE A 214 -16.31 -13.36 -32.27
C ILE A 214 -14.88 -12.80 -32.14
N LEU A 215 -14.43 -12.48 -30.94
CA LEU A 215 -13.10 -11.87 -30.68
C LEU A 215 -11.98 -12.90 -30.58
N ARG A 216 -12.27 -14.18 -30.28
CA ARG A 216 -11.30 -15.28 -30.27
C ARG A 216 -10.76 -15.67 -31.65
N ASN A 217 -11.40 -15.24 -32.72
CA ASN A 217 -11.06 -15.60 -34.10
C ASN A 217 -10.08 -14.66 -34.80
N PHE A 218 -9.45 -13.72 -34.07
CA PHE A 218 -8.34 -12.93 -34.63
C PHE A 218 -7.05 -13.75 -34.57
N ASN A 219 -6.64 -14.28 -35.73
CA ASN A 219 -5.40 -15.04 -35.89
C ASN A 219 -4.17 -14.14 -35.62
N TYR A 220 -3.45 -14.47 -34.56
CA TYR A 220 -2.10 -13.96 -34.28
C TYR A 220 -1.12 -14.52 -35.32
N GLN A 221 -0.46 -13.65 -36.09
CA GLN A 221 0.73 -14.02 -36.85
C GLN A 221 1.95 -13.88 -35.93
N LYS A 222 2.51 -15.04 -35.53
CA LYS A 222 3.76 -15.12 -34.78
C LYS A 222 4.86 -14.45 -35.60
N GLN A 223 5.39 -13.31 -35.16
CA GLN A 223 6.58 -12.73 -35.74
C GLN A 223 7.76 -13.65 -35.45
N ASP A 224 8.63 -13.81 -36.47
CA ASP A 224 9.87 -14.62 -36.41
C ASP A 224 10.91 -13.85 -35.59
N THR A 225 10.74 -13.85 -34.23
CA THR A 225 11.67 -13.22 -33.30
C THR A 225 12.61 -14.28 -32.73
N PRO A 226 13.90 -13.94 -32.47
CA PRO A 226 14.84 -14.85 -31.83
C PRO A 226 14.31 -15.38 -30.52
N ASN A 227 14.29 -16.70 -30.35
CA ASN A 227 13.78 -17.33 -29.15
C ASN A 227 14.86 -17.33 -28.06
N TRP A 228 14.90 -16.28 -27.24
CA TRP A 228 15.83 -16.14 -26.14
C TRP A 228 15.43 -17.09 -25.00
N LYS A 229 16.27 -18.09 -24.71
CA LYS A 229 16.10 -18.93 -23.53
C LYS A 229 16.95 -18.38 -22.39
N ARG A 230 16.31 -17.96 -21.31
CA ARG A 230 17.00 -17.62 -20.08
C ARG A 230 17.38 -18.93 -19.37
N ILE A 231 18.66 -19.17 -19.17
CA ILE A 231 19.15 -20.27 -18.31
C ILE A 231 19.43 -19.66 -16.95
N THR A 232 18.67 -20.10 -15.94
CA THR A 232 18.89 -19.70 -14.53
C THR A 232 19.52 -20.91 -13.85
N VAL A 233 20.67 -20.71 -13.21
CA VAL A 233 21.29 -21.72 -12.34
C VAL A 233 20.80 -21.43 -10.93
N GLU A 234 19.98 -22.30 -10.39
CA GLU A 234 19.49 -22.19 -9.02
C GLU A 234 20.24 -23.16 -8.11
N PRO A 235 20.53 -22.78 -6.86
CA PRO A 235 21.14 -23.70 -5.90
C PRO A 235 20.18 -24.86 -5.59
N VAL A 236 20.73 -26.06 -5.45
CA VAL A 236 19.96 -27.20 -4.96
C VAL A 236 19.84 -27.04 -3.44
N TYR A 237 18.67 -26.73 -2.98
CA TYR A 237 18.36 -26.55 -1.57
C TYR A 237 18.10 -27.93 -0.89
N SER A 238 18.49 -28.05 0.38
CA SER A 238 18.06 -29.12 1.27
C SER A 238 16.53 -29.05 1.51
N GLU A 239 15.99 -30.09 2.13
CA GLU A 239 14.55 -30.12 2.46
C GLU A 239 14.11 -28.92 3.31
N ASN A 240 14.93 -28.49 4.28
CA ASN A 240 14.61 -27.31 5.10
C ASN A 240 14.66 -26.03 4.29
N MET A 241 15.66 -25.83 3.46
CA MET A 241 15.75 -24.64 2.61
C MET A 241 14.65 -24.60 1.54
N GLN A 242 14.17 -25.75 1.06
CA GLN A 242 12.99 -25.81 0.18
C GLN A 242 11.72 -25.34 0.88
N LYS A 243 11.53 -25.67 2.18
CA LYS A 243 10.41 -25.15 2.99
C LYS A 243 10.47 -23.62 3.11
N LEU A 244 11.65 -23.09 3.36
CA LEU A 244 11.86 -21.64 3.44
C LEU A 244 11.61 -20.96 2.08
N GLN A 245 12.05 -21.59 0.98
CA GLN A 245 11.79 -21.12 -0.38
C GLN A 245 10.29 -21.12 -0.69
N GLU A 246 9.55 -22.19 -0.37
CA GLU A 246 8.10 -22.25 -0.58
C GLU A 246 7.37 -21.16 0.21
N LEU A 247 7.74 -20.92 1.47
CA LEU A 247 7.21 -19.80 2.25
C LEU A 247 7.45 -18.45 1.58
N SER A 248 8.65 -18.23 1.02
CA SER A 248 9.01 -16.98 0.36
C SER A 248 8.19 -16.69 -0.91
N GLN A 249 7.66 -17.74 -1.55
CA GLN A 249 6.89 -17.64 -2.79
C GLN A 249 5.39 -17.34 -2.57
N ASN A 250 4.92 -17.26 -1.34
CA ASN A 250 3.54 -16.91 -1.02
C ASN A 250 3.51 -15.72 -0.07
N LEU A 251 2.82 -14.67 -0.43
CA LEU A 251 2.76 -13.44 0.36
C LEU A 251 2.10 -13.60 1.75
N TRP A 252 1.58 -14.77 2.10
CA TRP A 252 1.08 -15.08 3.44
C TRP A 252 2.07 -14.67 4.54
N TRP A 253 3.36 -14.82 4.30
CA TRP A 253 4.40 -14.44 5.24
C TRP A 253 4.34 -12.95 5.66
N CYS A 254 3.82 -12.05 4.83
CA CYS A 254 3.90 -10.62 5.09
C CYS A 254 2.86 -10.11 6.12
N TRP A 255 1.89 -10.94 6.48
CA TRP A 255 0.95 -10.64 7.57
C TRP A 255 0.92 -11.70 8.68
N ASP A 256 1.68 -12.79 8.53
CA ASP A 256 1.94 -13.72 9.63
C ASP A 256 3.20 -13.28 10.38
N VAL A 257 3.04 -12.93 11.65
CA VAL A 257 4.11 -12.36 12.48
C VAL A 257 5.28 -13.33 12.63
N GLU A 258 5.02 -14.62 12.90
CA GLU A 258 6.09 -15.59 13.09
C GLU A 258 6.85 -15.88 11.80
N ALA A 259 6.17 -15.85 10.64
CA ALA A 259 6.82 -16.00 9.34
C ALA A 259 7.70 -14.79 9.01
N THR A 260 7.23 -13.58 9.30
CA THR A 260 8.02 -12.35 9.15
C THR A 260 9.25 -12.37 10.06
N GLU A 261 9.09 -12.77 11.32
CA GLU A 261 10.20 -12.91 12.27
C GLU A 261 11.18 -14.02 11.87
N LEU A 262 10.71 -15.10 11.27
CA LEU A 262 11.58 -16.17 10.75
C LEU A 262 12.54 -15.60 9.70
N PHE A 263 12.03 -14.87 8.69
CA PHE A 263 12.89 -14.27 7.67
C PHE A 263 13.82 -13.18 8.24
N SER A 264 13.33 -12.34 9.14
CA SER A 264 14.15 -11.29 9.74
C SER A 264 15.27 -11.83 10.64
N SER A 265 15.09 -13.02 11.22
CA SER A 265 16.09 -13.66 12.09
C SER A 265 17.28 -14.25 11.34
N ILE A 266 17.16 -14.47 10.03
CA ILE A 266 18.26 -15.00 9.19
C ILE A 266 19.46 -14.06 9.20
N ASP A 267 19.23 -12.81 8.85
CA ASP A 267 20.20 -11.72 8.89
C ASP A 267 19.42 -10.38 8.94
N PRO A 268 19.28 -9.77 10.11
CA PRO A 268 18.49 -8.53 10.25
C PRO A 268 19.02 -7.35 9.41
N GLN A 269 20.34 -7.29 9.16
CA GLN A 269 20.91 -6.22 8.34
C GLN A 269 20.64 -6.46 6.86
N ALA A 270 20.87 -7.68 6.39
CA ALA A 270 20.55 -8.07 5.02
C ALA A 270 19.04 -7.96 4.75
N TRP A 271 18.19 -8.34 5.72
CA TRP A 271 16.73 -8.21 5.64
C TRP A 271 16.28 -6.76 5.40
N LYS A 272 16.87 -5.82 6.13
CA LYS A 272 16.64 -4.39 5.92
C LYS A 272 17.18 -3.91 4.56
N ALA A 273 18.38 -4.36 4.18
CA ALA A 273 19.04 -3.95 2.93
C ALA A 273 18.26 -4.41 1.67
N VAL A 274 17.55 -5.55 1.74
CA VAL A 274 16.69 -6.04 0.63
C VAL A 274 15.24 -5.57 0.74
N GLU A 275 14.97 -4.49 1.48
CA GLU A 275 13.62 -3.93 1.68
C GLU A 275 12.58 -4.98 2.14
N HIS A 276 13.00 -5.88 3.03
CA HIS A 276 12.16 -6.97 3.56
C HIS A 276 11.65 -7.96 2.50
N ASN A 277 12.47 -8.25 1.50
CA ASN A 277 12.14 -9.19 0.44
C ASN A 277 12.78 -10.57 0.72
N PRO A 278 12.01 -11.61 1.08
CA PRO A 278 12.56 -12.90 1.46
C PRO A 278 13.24 -13.62 0.28
N ILE A 279 12.74 -13.45 -0.95
CA ILE A 279 13.35 -14.06 -2.15
C ILE A 279 14.72 -13.45 -2.41
N ALA A 280 14.83 -12.12 -2.32
CA ALA A 280 16.09 -11.43 -2.47
C ALA A 280 17.07 -11.79 -1.35
N LEU A 281 16.58 -11.90 -0.10
CA LEU A 281 17.38 -12.34 1.03
C LEU A 281 17.97 -13.72 0.77
N MET A 282 17.16 -14.71 0.43
CA MET A 282 17.60 -16.09 0.17
C MET A 282 18.60 -16.19 -0.98
N LYS A 283 18.39 -15.45 -2.07
CA LYS A 283 19.30 -15.44 -3.21
C LYS A 283 20.67 -14.83 -2.91
N ASN A 284 20.76 -14.00 -1.87
CA ASN A 284 22.00 -13.37 -1.43
C ASN A 284 22.75 -14.18 -0.36
N LEU A 285 22.16 -15.25 0.18
CA LEU A 285 22.83 -16.09 1.15
C LEU A 285 23.99 -16.85 0.53
N SER A 286 25.15 -16.78 1.17
CA SER A 286 26.30 -17.63 0.83
C SER A 286 26.06 -19.08 1.25
N LYS A 287 26.81 -20.00 0.65
CA LYS A 287 26.74 -21.41 1.02
C LYS A 287 27.04 -21.64 2.52
N ALA A 288 28.00 -20.92 3.09
CA ALA A 288 28.33 -21.03 4.50
C ALA A 288 27.17 -20.57 5.40
N GLN A 289 26.50 -19.48 5.07
CA GLN A 289 25.30 -19.02 5.81
C GLN A 289 24.17 -20.03 5.73
N ILE A 290 23.97 -20.67 4.58
CA ILE A 290 22.96 -21.74 4.44
C ILE A 290 23.31 -22.92 5.33
N GLU A 291 24.58 -23.38 5.34
CA GLU A 291 25.05 -24.48 6.19
C GLU A 291 24.91 -24.13 7.69
N ASP A 292 25.19 -22.89 8.09
CA ASP A 292 24.99 -22.42 9.46
C ASP A 292 23.52 -22.45 9.89
N LEU A 293 22.60 -21.96 9.04
CA LEU A 293 21.15 -22.01 9.27
C LEU A 293 20.63 -23.46 9.39
N GLU A 294 21.12 -24.37 8.56
CA GLU A 294 20.74 -25.79 8.61
C GLU A 294 21.21 -26.48 9.88
N ASN A 295 22.32 -26.05 10.46
CA ASN A 295 22.88 -26.58 11.70
C ASN A 295 22.29 -25.90 12.96
N ASP A 296 21.63 -24.75 12.82
CA ASP A 296 20.94 -24.06 13.92
C ASP A 296 19.61 -24.76 14.24
N LYS A 297 19.61 -25.55 15.29
CA LYS A 297 18.42 -26.33 15.72
C LYS A 297 17.24 -25.42 16.06
N VAL A 298 17.48 -24.23 16.63
CA VAL A 298 16.43 -23.30 17.01
C VAL A 298 15.76 -22.72 15.76
N PHE A 299 16.57 -22.32 14.79
CA PHE A 299 16.08 -21.86 13.49
C PHE A 299 15.28 -22.95 12.75
N VAL A 300 15.81 -24.17 12.68
CA VAL A 300 15.15 -25.30 11.99
C VAL A 300 13.84 -25.68 12.67
N GLU A 301 13.75 -25.64 14.00
CA GLU A 301 12.52 -25.90 14.74
C GLU A 301 11.47 -24.80 14.45
N LYS A 302 11.87 -23.53 14.49
CA LYS A 302 11.01 -22.38 14.15
C LYS A 302 10.53 -22.48 12.70
N LEU A 303 11.41 -22.81 11.75
CA LEU A 303 11.05 -23.01 10.34
C LEU A 303 10.02 -24.13 10.18
N ASN A 304 10.23 -25.29 10.80
CA ASN A 304 9.31 -26.42 10.69
C ASN A 304 7.93 -26.10 11.29
N SER A 305 7.89 -25.42 12.44
CA SER A 305 6.64 -24.96 13.07
C SER A 305 5.87 -23.98 12.16
N THR A 306 6.55 -22.94 11.66
CA THR A 306 5.94 -21.94 10.77
C THR A 306 5.47 -22.57 9.46
N TYR A 307 6.27 -23.49 8.88
CA TYR A 307 5.89 -24.19 7.66
C TYR A 307 4.68 -25.12 7.87
N ALA A 308 4.59 -25.81 9.00
CA ALA A 308 3.45 -26.66 9.32
C ALA A 308 2.15 -25.83 9.41
N ARG A 309 2.17 -24.67 10.08
CA ARG A 309 1.04 -23.74 10.13
C ARG A 309 0.65 -23.23 8.73
N PHE A 310 1.64 -22.89 7.90
CA PHE A 310 1.39 -22.48 6.52
C PHE A 310 0.68 -23.58 5.72
N LYS A 311 1.16 -24.84 5.82
CA LYS A 311 0.53 -25.99 5.13
C LYS A 311 -0.89 -26.25 5.63
N GLU A 312 -1.12 -26.16 6.94
CA GLU A 312 -2.46 -26.24 7.53
C GLU A 312 -3.36 -25.13 7.00
N TYR A 313 -2.89 -23.87 7.03
CA TYR A 313 -3.59 -22.74 6.48
C TYR A 313 -3.98 -22.97 5.02
N MET A 314 -3.06 -23.40 4.18
CA MET A 314 -3.29 -23.64 2.74
C MET A 314 -4.18 -24.87 2.45
N SER A 315 -4.36 -25.78 3.40
CA SER A 315 -5.14 -27.02 3.19
C SER A 315 -6.65 -26.80 3.16
N VAL A 316 -7.12 -25.69 3.71
CA VAL A 316 -8.56 -25.37 3.80
C VAL A 316 -9.06 -24.90 2.44
N LYS A 317 -10.13 -25.53 1.96
CA LYS A 317 -10.78 -25.18 0.69
C LYS A 317 -11.95 -24.22 0.93
N PRO A 318 -12.25 -23.30 0.00
CA PRO A 318 -13.42 -22.46 0.07
C PRO A 318 -14.70 -23.28 0.22
N ALA A 319 -15.62 -22.80 1.06
CA ALA A 319 -16.92 -23.42 1.26
C ALA A 319 -17.93 -23.05 0.17
N ASP A 320 -17.72 -21.90 -0.49
CA ASP A 320 -18.61 -21.38 -1.52
C ASP A 320 -18.11 -21.77 -2.92
N ASN A 321 -19.06 -22.11 -3.81
CA ASN A 321 -18.79 -22.44 -5.21
C ASN A 321 -18.79 -21.20 -6.13
N HIS A 322 -19.21 -20.04 -5.64
CA HIS A 322 -19.21 -18.81 -6.43
C HIS A 322 -17.85 -18.14 -6.32
N THR A 323 -17.20 -17.88 -7.46
CA THR A 323 -15.95 -17.15 -7.50
C THR A 323 -16.21 -15.65 -7.60
N ILE A 324 -15.66 -14.90 -6.66
CA ILE A 324 -15.67 -13.43 -6.66
C ILE A 324 -14.40 -12.95 -7.35
N ALA A 325 -14.54 -12.02 -8.30
CA ALA A 325 -13.40 -11.36 -8.93
C ALA A 325 -13.31 -9.90 -8.49
N TYR A 326 -12.19 -9.54 -7.89
CA TYR A 326 -11.93 -8.19 -7.38
C TYR A 326 -10.93 -7.46 -8.28
N PHE A 327 -11.35 -6.33 -8.85
CA PHE A 327 -10.56 -5.53 -9.79
C PHE A 327 -10.08 -4.26 -9.11
N SER A 328 -8.78 -4.02 -9.13
CA SER A 328 -8.19 -2.77 -8.65
C SER A 328 -6.98 -2.35 -9.48
N MET A 329 -6.80 -1.04 -9.64
CA MET A 329 -5.61 -0.47 -10.29
C MET A 329 -4.34 -0.68 -9.47
N GLU A 330 -4.46 -0.90 -8.16
CA GLU A 330 -3.33 -1.01 -7.25
C GLU A 330 -3.62 -1.95 -6.08
N TYR A 331 -2.56 -2.61 -5.57
CA TYR A 331 -2.62 -3.52 -4.42
C TYR A 331 -1.41 -3.30 -3.51
N GLY A 332 -1.64 -2.76 -2.32
CA GLY A 332 -0.63 -2.53 -1.28
C GLY A 332 -0.46 -3.76 -0.39
N LEU A 333 0.28 -4.76 -0.85
CA LEU A 333 0.49 -6.03 -0.15
C LEU A 333 1.79 -6.06 0.65
N THR A 334 2.88 -5.68 0.02
CA THR A 334 4.22 -5.62 0.62
C THR A 334 5.07 -4.57 -0.09
N LYS A 335 6.10 -4.06 0.60
CA LYS A 335 7.04 -3.07 0.03
C LYS A 335 7.81 -3.59 -1.17
N SER A 336 8.07 -4.89 -1.23
CA SER A 336 8.81 -5.52 -2.34
C SER A 336 8.01 -5.59 -3.65
N LEU A 337 6.67 -5.57 -3.61
CA LEU A 337 5.79 -5.55 -4.77
C LEU A 337 5.25 -4.14 -4.97
N LYS A 338 5.92 -3.35 -5.80
CA LYS A 338 5.66 -1.90 -5.96
C LYS A 338 4.54 -1.64 -6.97
N ILE A 339 3.31 -2.05 -6.65
CA ILE A 339 2.12 -1.88 -7.50
C ILE A 339 1.02 -1.05 -6.81
N TYR A 340 1.39 -0.19 -5.88
CA TYR A 340 0.46 0.71 -5.19
C TYR A 340 1.13 2.06 -4.87
N SER A 341 0.34 3.08 -4.60
CA SER A 341 0.82 4.40 -4.21
C SER A 341 0.21 4.91 -2.92
N GLY A 342 -1.04 4.62 -2.63
CA GLY A 342 -1.77 5.19 -1.51
C GLY A 342 -2.86 4.32 -0.93
N GLY A 343 -3.84 4.95 -0.25
CA GLY A 343 -4.88 4.29 0.52
C GLY A 343 -5.76 3.32 -0.27
N LEU A 344 -6.00 3.59 -1.57
CA LEU A 344 -6.75 2.67 -2.43
C LEU A 344 -6.05 1.31 -2.54
N GLY A 345 -4.72 1.32 -2.72
CA GLY A 345 -3.93 0.10 -2.78
C GLY A 345 -3.86 -0.61 -1.44
N ILE A 346 -3.73 0.12 -0.34
CA ILE A 346 -3.73 -0.46 1.01
C ILE A 346 -5.07 -1.15 1.29
N LEU A 347 -6.21 -0.50 0.98
CA LEU A 347 -7.53 -1.10 1.10
C LEU A 347 -7.63 -2.41 0.31
N ALA A 348 -7.24 -2.40 -0.97
CA ALA A 348 -7.27 -3.58 -1.82
C ALA A 348 -6.36 -4.71 -1.29
N GLY A 349 -5.15 -4.37 -0.82
CA GLY A 349 -4.21 -5.32 -0.24
C GLY A 349 -4.72 -5.97 1.05
N ASP A 350 -5.23 -5.18 1.98
CA ASP A 350 -5.80 -5.67 3.24
C ASP A 350 -7.04 -6.51 3.01
N TYR A 351 -7.88 -6.11 2.06
CA TYR A 351 -9.03 -6.90 1.66
C TYR A 351 -8.63 -8.28 1.15
N LEU A 352 -7.59 -8.40 0.30
CA LEU A 352 -7.12 -9.71 -0.17
C LEU A 352 -6.56 -10.57 0.97
N LYS A 353 -5.80 -10.00 1.89
CA LYS A 353 -5.27 -10.71 3.06
C LYS A 353 -6.43 -11.27 3.90
N GLN A 354 -7.43 -10.43 4.21
CA GLN A 354 -8.58 -10.87 4.98
C GLN A 354 -9.46 -11.88 4.21
N ALA A 355 -9.67 -11.71 2.91
CA ALA A 355 -10.40 -12.67 2.09
C ALA A 355 -9.69 -14.05 2.10
N SER A 356 -8.35 -14.04 2.09
CA SER A 356 -7.54 -15.24 2.26
C SER A 356 -7.77 -15.88 3.63
N ASP A 357 -7.73 -15.10 4.71
CA ASP A 357 -7.93 -15.60 6.08
C ASP A 357 -9.36 -16.11 6.30
N SER A 358 -10.35 -15.46 5.72
CA SER A 358 -11.76 -15.89 5.73
C SER A 358 -12.06 -17.05 4.78
N ASN A 359 -11.06 -17.56 4.05
CA ASN A 359 -11.21 -18.65 3.09
C ASN A 359 -12.26 -18.37 2.01
N SER A 360 -12.37 -17.11 1.56
CA SER A 360 -13.30 -16.70 0.52
C SER A 360 -12.86 -17.23 -0.84
N ASN A 361 -13.80 -17.68 -1.68
CA ASN A 361 -13.52 -18.07 -3.05
C ASN A 361 -13.40 -16.83 -3.94
N LEU A 362 -12.24 -16.17 -3.87
CA LEU A 362 -11.94 -14.90 -4.50
C LEU A 362 -10.67 -14.98 -5.35
N CYS A 363 -10.68 -14.31 -6.49
CA CYS A 363 -9.48 -13.97 -7.23
C CYS A 363 -9.40 -12.45 -7.44
N ALA A 364 -8.21 -11.94 -7.60
CA ALA A 364 -7.98 -10.52 -7.82
C ALA A 364 -7.31 -10.26 -9.17
N ILE A 365 -7.66 -9.13 -9.79
CA ILE A 365 -7.16 -8.72 -11.10
C ILE A 365 -6.56 -7.32 -10.98
N GLY A 366 -5.34 -7.15 -11.50
CA GLY A 366 -4.63 -5.89 -11.51
C GLY A 366 -3.70 -5.74 -12.70
N LEU A 367 -2.85 -4.72 -12.65
CA LEU A 367 -1.83 -4.43 -13.65
C LEU A 367 -0.43 -4.58 -13.04
N LEU A 368 0.51 -5.17 -13.79
CA LEU A 368 1.91 -5.28 -13.39
C LEU A 368 2.70 -4.06 -13.87
N TYR A 369 2.94 -3.13 -12.96
CA TYR A 369 3.69 -1.93 -13.30
C TYR A 369 5.20 -2.17 -13.25
N ARG A 370 5.88 -1.93 -14.38
CA ARG A 370 7.34 -2.10 -14.49
C ARG A 370 8.12 -1.21 -13.52
N PHE A 371 7.68 0.03 -13.35
CA PHE A 371 8.33 1.04 -12.50
C PHE A 371 7.55 1.33 -11.22
N GLY A 372 6.31 0.83 -11.12
CA GLY A 372 5.42 1.15 -9.99
C GLY A 372 5.07 2.64 -9.92
N TYR A 373 5.05 3.17 -8.71
CA TYR A 373 4.96 4.60 -8.42
C TYR A 373 6.37 5.18 -8.24
N PHE A 374 6.54 6.49 -8.36
CA PHE A 374 7.87 7.09 -8.21
C PHE A 374 8.40 6.97 -6.79
N ALA A 375 9.71 6.80 -6.65
CA ALA A 375 10.41 6.96 -5.41
C ALA A 375 10.84 8.42 -5.26
N GLN A 376 10.66 8.96 -4.08
CA GLN A 376 11.13 10.30 -3.74
C GLN A 376 12.54 10.21 -3.15
N ASP A 377 13.45 11.00 -3.68
CA ASP A 377 14.80 11.15 -3.16
C ASP A 377 15.14 12.64 -3.04
N LEU A 378 16.23 12.95 -2.35
CA LEU A 378 16.71 14.31 -2.20
C LEU A 378 18.06 14.47 -2.90
N SER A 379 18.19 15.53 -3.71
CA SER A 379 19.48 15.92 -4.25
C SER A 379 20.45 16.37 -3.13
N VAL A 380 21.71 16.47 -3.47
CA VAL A 380 22.74 17.04 -2.53
C VAL A 380 22.42 18.48 -2.12
N TRP A 381 21.53 19.13 -2.83
CA TRP A 381 21.07 20.51 -2.57
C TRP A 381 19.76 20.57 -1.78
N GLY A 382 19.18 19.40 -1.44
CA GLY A 382 17.90 19.31 -0.75
C GLY A 382 16.67 19.43 -1.67
N GLU A 383 16.85 19.35 -2.99
CA GLU A 383 15.74 19.35 -3.96
C GLU A 383 15.11 17.97 -4.06
N GLN A 384 13.78 17.93 -4.16
CA GLN A 384 13.07 16.67 -4.38
C GLN A 384 13.38 16.10 -5.75
N LEU A 385 13.82 14.86 -5.78
CA LEU A 385 13.99 14.05 -7.00
C LEU A 385 12.90 12.99 -7.05
N SER A 386 12.33 12.78 -8.25
CA SER A 386 11.35 11.73 -8.49
C SER A 386 11.99 10.68 -9.40
N GLU A 387 12.25 9.50 -8.85
CA GLU A 387 12.89 8.42 -9.58
C GLU A 387 11.91 7.28 -9.86
N TYR A 388 12.01 6.70 -11.06
CA TYR A 388 11.25 5.52 -11.47
C TYR A 388 12.19 4.33 -11.56
N ILE A 389 12.25 3.53 -10.49
CA ILE A 389 13.14 2.39 -10.37
C ILE A 389 12.43 1.14 -10.92
N PRO A 390 12.98 0.47 -11.96
CA PRO A 390 12.36 -0.72 -12.51
C PRO A 390 12.38 -1.87 -11.51
N GLN A 391 11.24 -2.53 -11.31
CA GLN A 391 11.14 -3.73 -10.50
C GLN A 391 11.87 -4.90 -11.14
N ASN A 392 12.60 -5.65 -10.35
CA ASN A 392 13.18 -6.91 -10.79
C ASN A 392 12.21 -8.07 -10.52
N PHE A 393 11.46 -8.46 -11.52
CA PHE A 393 10.43 -9.50 -11.40
C PHE A 393 10.96 -10.87 -10.96
N SER A 394 12.28 -11.13 -11.11
CA SER A 394 12.88 -12.38 -10.63
C SER A 394 13.01 -12.48 -9.11
N TYR A 395 12.82 -11.37 -8.41
CA TYR A 395 12.79 -11.30 -6.94
C TYR A 395 11.37 -11.18 -6.38
N LEU A 396 10.35 -11.36 -7.21
CA LEU A 396 8.95 -11.27 -6.79
C LEU A 396 8.33 -12.68 -6.75
N PRO A 397 7.41 -12.94 -5.81
CA PRO A 397 6.72 -14.22 -5.68
C PRO A 397 5.63 -14.34 -6.74
N MET A 398 6.03 -14.42 -8.00
CA MET A 398 5.09 -14.46 -9.12
C MET A 398 5.55 -15.42 -10.21
N GLU A 399 4.59 -15.99 -10.88
CA GLU A 399 4.79 -16.94 -11.98
C GLU A 399 3.94 -16.54 -13.19
N VAL A 400 4.40 -16.86 -14.39
CA VAL A 400 3.62 -16.65 -15.61
C VAL A 400 2.47 -17.66 -15.65
N VAL A 401 1.26 -17.17 -15.88
CA VAL A 401 0.08 -18.02 -16.06
C VAL A 401 0.22 -18.82 -17.35
N ARG A 402 0.00 -20.13 -17.27
CA ARG A 402 0.06 -21.05 -18.40
C ARG A 402 -1.25 -21.79 -18.57
N ASP A 403 -1.62 -22.05 -19.83
CA ASP A 403 -2.77 -22.86 -20.17
C ASP A 403 -2.51 -24.37 -19.93
N GLU A 404 -3.52 -25.19 -20.21
CA GLU A 404 -3.43 -26.66 -20.08
C GLU A 404 -2.35 -27.31 -20.97
N LYS A 405 -1.87 -26.59 -22.02
CA LYS A 405 -0.80 -27.04 -22.91
C LYS A 405 0.57 -26.57 -22.45
N GLY A 406 0.62 -25.78 -21.38
CA GLY A 406 1.86 -25.17 -20.87
C GLY A 406 2.29 -23.90 -21.63
N GLU A 407 1.45 -23.37 -22.51
CA GLU A 407 1.68 -22.12 -23.23
C GLU A 407 1.35 -20.93 -22.34
N GLU A 408 2.08 -19.80 -22.52
CA GLU A 408 1.81 -18.58 -21.75
C GLU A 408 0.42 -18.00 -22.11
N VAL A 409 -0.37 -17.67 -21.11
CA VAL A 409 -1.67 -17.04 -21.31
C VAL A 409 -1.45 -15.58 -21.71
N ILE A 410 -1.81 -15.28 -22.96
CA ILE A 410 -1.75 -13.93 -23.54
C ILE A 410 -3.16 -13.52 -23.93
N ILE A 411 -3.63 -12.42 -23.39
CA ILE A 411 -4.92 -11.83 -23.75
C ILE A 411 -4.68 -10.67 -24.75
N SER A 412 -5.70 -10.30 -25.52
CA SER A 412 -5.65 -9.15 -26.41
C SER A 412 -6.84 -8.24 -26.25
N ILE A 413 -6.63 -6.95 -26.47
CA ILE A 413 -7.68 -5.93 -26.51
C ILE A 413 -7.60 -5.18 -27.82
N ALA A 414 -8.76 -4.94 -28.45
CA ALA A 414 -8.83 -4.11 -29.64
C ALA A 414 -8.74 -2.63 -29.29
N PHE A 415 -7.73 -1.97 -29.83
CA PHE A 415 -7.57 -0.51 -29.85
C PHE A 415 -7.84 0.02 -31.24
N PRO A 416 -8.03 1.33 -31.45
CA PRO A 416 -8.21 1.89 -32.78
C PRO A 416 -7.05 1.50 -33.70
N GLY A 417 -7.40 0.75 -34.77
CA GLY A 417 -6.45 0.32 -35.82
C GLY A 417 -5.46 -0.80 -35.44
N ARG A 418 -5.49 -1.35 -34.23
CA ARG A 418 -4.57 -2.42 -33.79
C ARG A 418 -5.12 -3.26 -32.65
N SER A 419 -4.52 -4.42 -32.44
CA SER A 419 -4.68 -5.20 -31.20
C SER A 419 -3.49 -5.01 -30.31
N VAL A 420 -3.72 -4.87 -29.00
CA VAL A 420 -2.68 -4.78 -27.97
C VAL A 420 -2.82 -5.98 -27.06
N TYR A 421 -1.69 -6.55 -26.66
CA TYR A 421 -1.61 -7.82 -25.97
C TYR A 421 -1.10 -7.64 -24.54
N ALA A 422 -1.50 -8.52 -23.63
CA ALA A 422 -0.92 -8.59 -22.29
C ALA A 422 -0.72 -10.03 -21.87
N LYS A 423 0.41 -10.30 -21.24
CA LYS A 423 0.71 -11.55 -20.56
C LYS A 423 0.17 -11.51 -19.13
N ALA A 424 -0.30 -12.64 -18.64
CA ALA A 424 -0.80 -12.78 -17.29
C ALA A 424 0.27 -13.35 -16.34
N TRP A 425 0.40 -12.72 -15.18
CA TRP A 425 1.21 -13.18 -14.05
C TRP A 425 0.31 -13.52 -12.87
N ARG A 426 0.67 -14.53 -12.09
CA ARG A 426 -0.01 -14.93 -10.86
C ARG A 426 0.88 -14.66 -9.66
N VAL A 427 0.35 -13.98 -8.65
CA VAL A 427 0.95 -13.75 -7.34
C VAL A 427 0.13 -14.47 -6.28
N PRO A 428 0.69 -15.45 -5.54
CA PRO A 428 -0.01 -16.08 -4.43
C PRO A 428 -0.11 -15.15 -3.22
N VAL A 429 -1.34 -14.87 -2.80
CA VAL A 429 -1.67 -14.06 -1.60
C VAL A 429 -2.40 -14.96 -0.61
N GLY A 430 -1.65 -15.78 0.14
CA GLY A 430 -2.23 -16.86 0.91
C GLY A 430 -2.97 -17.83 -0.01
N ARG A 431 -4.28 -18.03 0.24
CA ARG A 431 -5.19 -18.87 -0.56
C ARG A 431 -5.70 -18.16 -1.82
N ILE A 432 -5.61 -16.83 -1.87
CA ILE A 432 -6.09 -16.01 -2.99
C ILE A 432 -5.02 -15.92 -4.08
N SER A 433 -5.44 -15.91 -5.34
CA SER A 433 -4.57 -15.60 -6.48
C SER A 433 -4.83 -14.17 -6.96
N LEU A 434 -3.76 -13.37 -6.99
CA LEU A 434 -3.77 -12.07 -7.66
C LEU A 434 -3.18 -12.24 -9.06
N TYR A 435 -3.96 -11.90 -10.07
CA TYR A 435 -3.54 -11.93 -11.47
C TYR A 435 -3.19 -10.53 -11.94
N LEU A 436 -2.00 -10.38 -12.51
CA LEU A 436 -1.48 -9.09 -12.98
C LEU A 436 -1.24 -9.15 -14.49
N LEU A 437 -1.80 -8.18 -15.21
CA LEU A 437 -1.64 -8.05 -16.66
C LEU A 437 -0.42 -7.17 -16.97
N ASP A 438 0.41 -7.64 -17.90
CA ASP A 438 1.67 -7.02 -18.30
C ASP A 438 1.71 -6.85 -19.83
N THR A 439 1.72 -5.60 -20.29
CA THR A 439 1.80 -5.27 -21.72
C THR A 439 3.23 -5.20 -22.25
N ASP A 440 4.27 -5.29 -21.40
CA ASP A 440 5.68 -5.28 -21.82
C ASP A 440 6.10 -6.62 -22.41
N ILE A 441 5.54 -6.93 -23.57
CA ILE A 441 5.79 -8.17 -24.34
C ILE A 441 6.12 -7.82 -25.81
N ASP A 442 6.84 -8.72 -26.48
CA ASP A 442 7.37 -8.48 -27.83
C ASP A 442 6.30 -8.35 -28.92
N GLN A 443 5.08 -8.81 -28.66
CA GLN A 443 3.95 -8.67 -29.59
C GLN A 443 3.47 -7.22 -29.74
N ASN A 444 3.80 -6.37 -28.79
CA ASN A 444 3.37 -4.99 -28.76
C ASN A 444 4.40 -4.03 -29.35
N SER A 445 3.93 -2.90 -29.88
CA SER A 445 4.77 -1.76 -30.20
C SER A 445 5.46 -1.20 -28.94
N ALA A 446 6.55 -0.46 -29.10
CA ALA A 446 7.25 0.16 -27.97
C ALA A 446 6.34 1.08 -27.14
N GLU A 447 5.39 1.78 -27.79
CA GLU A 447 4.38 2.61 -27.12
C GLU A 447 3.41 1.76 -26.28
N ASP A 448 2.86 0.70 -26.86
CA ASP A 448 1.87 -0.16 -26.21
C ASP A 448 2.48 -1.00 -25.08
N ARG A 449 3.77 -1.35 -25.16
CA ARG A 449 4.53 -1.95 -24.06
C ARG A 449 4.59 -1.05 -22.83
N GLY A 450 4.53 0.26 -23.03
CA GLY A 450 4.54 1.25 -21.96
C GLY A 450 3.23 1.39 -21.17
N ILE A 451 2.13 0.76 -21.60
CA ILE A 451 0.80 0.92 -20.94
C ILE A 451 0.85 0.49 -19.46
N THR A 452 1.49 -0.64 -19.17
CA THR A 452 1.71 -1.09 -17.78
C THR A 452 3.08 -0.64 -17.23
N GLY A 453 3.64 0.46 -17.74
CA GLY A 453 4.93 0.98 -17.29
C GLY A 453 4.88 1.60 -15.89
N LYS A 454 4.02 2.58 -15.71
CA LYS A 454 3.95 3.40 -14.48
C LYS A 454 2.53 3.47 -13.94
N LEU A 455 2.40 3.29 -12.62
CA LEU A 455 1.16 3.54 -11.91
C LEU A 455 0.87 5.06 -11.94
N TYR A 456 -0.32 5.44 -12.41
CA TYR A 456 -0.75 6.83 -12.59
C TYR A 456 0.17 7.70 -13.47
N GLY A 457 1.05 7.09 -14.25
CA GLY A 457 1.89 7.80 -15.19
C GLY A 457 1.17 8.11 -16.51
N GLY A 458 1.63 9.15 -17.20
CA GLY A 458 1.10 9.56 -18.50
C GLY A 458 -0.10 10.51 -18.39
N ASP A 459 -0.84 10.61 -19.49
CA ASP A 459 -2.01 11.46 -19.67
C ASP A 459 -3.34 10.68 -19.52
N SER A 460 -4.45 11.33 -19.83
CA SER A 460 -5.79 10.73 -19.80
C SER A 460 -5.93 9.57 -20.79
N GLU A 461 -5.21 9.59 -21.92
CA GLU A 461 -5.24 8.50 -22.90
C GLU A 461 -4.52 7.27 -22.34
N MET A 462 -3.37 7.43 -21.71
CA MET A 462 -2.69 6.33 -21.03
C MET A 462 -3.55 5.74 -19.93
N ARG A 463 -4.25 6.58 -19.18
CA ARG A 463 -5.15 6.15 -18.11
C ARG A 463 -6.29 5.29 -18.64
N ILE A 464 -6.98 5.70 -19.70
CA ILE A 464 -8.06 4.89 -20.28
C ILE A 464 -7.55 3.57 -20.85
N LYS A 465 -6.31 3.54 -21.44
CA LYS A 465 -5.68 2.30 -21.90
C LYS A 465 -5.46 1.32 -20.75
N GLN A 466 -4.98 1.79 -19.60
CA GLN A 466 -4.83 0.98 -18.38
C GLN A 466 -6.17 0.45 -17.88
N GLU A 467 -7.20 1.28 -17.81
CA GLU A 467 -8.54 0.90 -17.36
C GLU A 467 -9.21 -0.12 -18.30
N MET A 468 -8.96 -0.02 -19.61
CA MET A 468 -9.42 -1.02 -20.58
C MET A 468 -8.73 -2.37 -20.35
N PHE A 469 -7.42 -2.39 -20.07
CA PHE A 469 -6.73 -3.64 -19.72
C PHE A 469 -7.23 -4.21 -18.41
N LEU A 470 -7.43 -3.39 -17.39
CA LEU A 470 -7.97 -3.84 -16.13
C LEU A 470 -9.37 -4.46 -16.29
N GLY A 471 -10.29 -3.74 -16.90
CA GLY A 471 -11.69 -4.17 -17.03
C GLY A 471 -11.88 -5.26 -18.10
N ILE A 472 -11.66 -4.91 -19.36
CA ILE A 472 -11.91 -5.84 -20.48
C ILE A 472 -10.89 -6.98 -20.48
N GLY A 473 -9.62 -6.64 -20.25
CA GLY A 473 -8.53 -7.62 -20.19
C GLY A 473 -8.69 -8.60 -19.04
N GLY A 474 -9.06 -8.09 -17.88
CA GLY A 474 -9.28 -8.92 -16.69
C GLY A 474 -10.43 -9.91 -16.88
N ILE A 475 -11.55 -9.49 -17.48
CA ILE A 475 -12.67 -10.41 -17.82
C ILE A 475 -12.19 -11.49 -18.79
N ARG A 476 -11.41 -11.13 -19.83
CA ARG A 476 -10.89 -12.12 -20.78
C ARG A 476 -9.90 -13.11 -20.17
N LEU A 477 -9.21 -12.71 -19.11
CA LEU A 477 -8.33 -13.60 -18.39
C LEU A 477 -9.09 -14.65 -17.57
N MET A 478 -10.28 -14.32 -17.12
CA MET A 478 -11.14 -15.22 -16.33
C MET A 478 -11.91 -16.23 -17.18
N ASP A 479 -12.12 -15.95 -18.47
CA ASP A 479 -12.73 -16.86 -19.44
C ASP A 479 -11.77 -17.98 -19.86
#